data_5b5b7570e258559c217e8fc450982a1c
#
_entry.id   5b5b7570e258559c217e8fc450982a1c
#
_cell.length_a   1.000
_cell.length_b   1.000
_cell.length_c   1.000
_cell.angle_alpha   90.00
_cell.angle_beta   90.00
_cell.angle_gamma   90.00
#
_symmetry.space_group_name_H-M   'P 1'
#
loop_
_entity.id
_entity.type
_entity.pdbx_description
1 polymer ?
#
loop_
_entity_poly.entity_id
_entity_poly.type
_entity_poly.pdbx_seq_one_letter_code
_entity_poly.pdbx_strand_id
1 'polypeptide(L)'
;RRFDDHHDGGRPICDRIYSVLRCKAPLSRIEQFAGWLKSEHPEVRNLSDISKDIAGQYLQQQRDEGKSAYTIGADMLAINRVQISSGHWDHAIKKSDYDLPKRAFEDLRNNNSATYRTSEQQQEDAKMRERYNEVLFYGQAFGLRRSELVPSDSRQTVAGTHSLYEREGKLYHVTTGKGGRLRTIECLKSHESEIREAYGQYVQPMPDYLCKDHFNKADIEQFKEEHKQGEQFFASLDRSLRIHVECRQYYAMHKLDEIQQEERFEQEREHEVNGISLSQAEANHIGHQLGHGDDRWDVINRYIGR
;
A
#
# COMPACT_ATOMS: atom_id res chain seq x y z
N ARG A 1 -22.09 -1.71 -12.88
CA ARG A 1 -22.90 -2.20 -11.74
C ARG A 1 -22.19 -1.80 -10.46
N ARG A 2 -22.88 -1.12 -9.53
CA ARG A 2 -22.45 -0.86 -8.17
C ARG A 2 -22.39 -2.17 -7.40
N PHE A 3 -21.48 -2.24 -6.43
CA PHE A 3 -21.38 -3.32 -5.46
C PHE A 3 -22.49 -3.16 -4.42
N ASP A 4 -23.69 -3.58 -4.72
CA ASP A 4 -24.83 -3.43 -3.83
C ASP A 4 -25.21 -4.72 -3.06
N ASP A 5 -24.42 -5.78 -3.18
CA ASP A 5 -24.70 -7.03 -2.49
C ASP A 5 -23.78 -7.23 -1.30
N HIS A 6 -24.30 -6.96 -0.15
CA HIS A 6 -23.76 -7.30 1.16
C HIS A 6 -23.93 -8.81 1.36
N HIS A 7 -22.83 -9.54 1.44
CA HIS A 7 -22.85 -10.94 1.83
C HIS A 7 -21.90 -11.18 3.01
N ASP A 8 -22.47 -11.68 4.10
CA ASP A 8 -21.85 -12.42 5.21
C ASP A 8 -20.37 -12.17 5.49
N GLY A 9 -19.99 -10.94 5.85
CA GLY A 9 -18.67 -10.62 6.36
C GLY A 9 -17.49 -10.81 5.41
N GLY A 10 -17.70 -11.29 4.19
CA GLY A 10 -16.68 -11.45 3.14
C GLY A 10 -16.79 -10.34 2.09
N ARG A 11 -15.66 -9.78 1.65
CA ARG A 11 -15.66 -8.93 0.45
C ARG A 11 -16.11 -9.76 -0.74
N PRO A 12 -17.09 -9.32 -1.54
CA PRO A 12 -17.54 -10.06 -2.70
C PRO A 12 -16.37 -10.36 -3.63
N ILE A 13 -16.34 -11.58 -4.19
CA ILE A 13 -15.37 -11.91 -5.23
C ILE A 13 -15.75 -11.10 -6.44
N CYS A 14 -14.90 -10.14 -6.80
CA CYS A 14 -15.11 -9.29 -7.95
C CYS A 14 -14.89 -10.12 -9.22
N ASP A 15 -15.94 -10.36 -9.97
CA ASP A 15 -15.95 -11.06 -11.27
C ASP A 15 -15.28 -10.23 -12.37
N ARG A 16 -14.97 -8.95 -12.11
CA ARG A 16 -14.43 -8.02 -13.09
C ARG A 16 -13.07 -7.47 -12.68
N ILE A 17 -12.20 -7.39 -13.66
CA ILE A 17 -10.89 -6.75 -13.52
C ILE A 17 -11.02 -5.32 -14.07
N TYR A 18 -10.96 -4.32 -13.17
CA TYR A 18 -11.20 -2.92 -13.52
C TYR A 18 -9.96 -2.15 -14.02
N SER A 19 -8.78 -2.77 -14.04
CA SER A 19 -7.59 -2.14 -14.60
C SER A 19 -6.61 -3.15 -15.17
N VAL A 20 -5.90 -2.78 -16.22
CA VAL A 20 -4.85 -3.59 -16.86
C VAL A 20 -3.74 -3.97 -15.87
N LEU A 21 -3.37 -3.07 -14.97
CA LEU A 21 -2.36 -3.34 -13.93
C LEU A 21 -2.83 -4.39 -12.91
N ARG A 22 -4.13 -4.47 -12.64
CA ARG A 22 -4.72 -5.51 -11.78
C ARG A 22 -4.85 -6.85 -12.48
N CYS A 23 -4.77 -6.90 -13.82
CA CYS A 23 -4.75 -8.15 -14.58
C CYS A 23 -3.39 -8.85 -14.55
N LYS A 24 -2.28 -8.12 -14.61
CA LYS A 24 -0.93 -8.72 -14.77
C LYS A 24 -0.60 -9.73 -13.68
N ALA A 25 -0.82 -9.39 -12.41
CA ALA A 25 -0.49 -10.29 -11.30
C ALA A 25 -1.37 -11.56 -11.25
N PRO A 26 -2.72 -11.49 -11.38
CA PRO A 26 -3.54 -12.67 -11.52
C PRO A 26 -3.21 -13.52 -12.76
N LEU A 27 -2.91 -12.91 -13.91
CA LEU A 27 -2.55 -13.64 -15.14
C LEU A 27 -1.27 -14.45 -14.94
N SER A 28 -0.20 -13.85 -14.43
CA SER A 28 1.05 -14.58 -14.16
C SER A 28 0.83 -15.77 -13.20
N ARG A 29 -0.07 -15.65 -12.22
CA ARG A 29 -0.42 -16.74 -11.31
C ARG A 29 -1.22 -17.85 -12.01
N ILE A 30 -2.14 -17.48 -12.89
CA ILE A 30 -2.89 -18.44 -13.71
C ILE A 30 -1.98 -19.14 -14.71
N GLU A 31 -0.98 -18.45 -15.29
CA GLU A 31 0.04 -19.07 -16.14
C GLU A 31 0.87 -20.10 -15.38
N GLN A 32 1.27 -19.81 -14.13
CA GLN A 32 1.96 -20.79 -13.27
C GLN A 32 1.08 -22.00 -12.96
N PHE A 33 -0.18 -21.77 -12.61
CA PHE A 33 -1.15 -22.85 -12.37
C PHE A 33 -1.38 -23.69 -13.64
N ALA A 34 -1.53 -23.07 -14.80
CA ALA A 34 -1.66 -23.76 -16.08
C ALA A 34 -0.39 -24.57 -16.45
N GLY A 35 0.78 -24.07 -16.13
CA GLY A 35 2.04 -24.80 -16.26
C GLY A 35 2.05 -26.06 -15.39
N TRP A 36 1.65 -25.93 -14.13
CA TRP A 36 1.52 -27.05 -13.22
C TRP A 36 0.48 -28.08 -13.70
N LEU A 37 -0.70 -27.63 -14.16
CA LEU A 37 -1.72 -28.54 -14.73
C LEU A 37 -1.17 -29.35 -15.90
N LYS A 38 -0.37 -28.77 -16.77
CA LYS A 38 0.24 -29.49 -17.91
C LYS A 38 1.18 -30.60 -17.48
N SER A 39 1.88 -30.45 -16.35
CA SER A 39 2.80 -31.46 -15.84
C SER A 39 2.12 -32.53 -15.01
N GLU A 40 1.24 -32.14 -14.09
CA GLU A 40 0.66 -33.04 -13.09
C GLU A 40 -0.71 -33.62 -13.50
N HIS A 41 -1.45 -32.87 -14.35
CA HIS A 41 -2.81 -33.22 -14.79
C HIS A 41 -2.95 -33.04 -16.31
N PRO A 42 -2.21 -33.81 -17.15
CA PRO A 42 -2.25 -33.67 -18.61
C PRO A 42 -3.62 -34.02 -19.24
N GLU A 43 -4.50 -34.66 -18.49
CA GLU A 43 -5.91 -34.93 -18.85
C GLU A 43 -6.78 -33.69 -18.84
N VAL A 44 -6.43 -32.66 -18.04
CA VAL A 44 -7.15 -31.38 -17.95
C VAL A 44 -6.89 -30.58 -19.20
N ARG A 45 -7.89 -30.39 -20.05
CA ARG A 45 -7.77 -29.68 -21.34
C ARG A 45 -8.52 -28.36 -21.36
N ASN A 46 -9.56 -28.22 -20.56
CA ASN A 46 -10.44 -27.07 -20.52
C ASN A 46 -10.60 -26.54 -19.09
N LEU A 47 -11.04 -25.29 -18.94
CA LEU A 47 -11.33 -24.72 -17.64
C LEU A 47 -12.42 -25.49 -16.87
N SER A 48 -13.38 -26.09 -17.60
CA SER A 48 -14.44 -26.92 -17.03
C SER A 48 -13.93 -28.20 -16.38
N ASP A 49 -12.76 -28.70 -16.81
CA ASP A 49 -12.18 -29.94 -16.31
C ASP A 49 -11.45 -29.75 -14.97
N ILE A 50 -11.22 -28.48 -14.58
CA ILE A 50 -10.54 -28.11 -13.33
C ILE A 50 -11.53 -28.26 -12.18
N SER A 51 -11.43 -29.35 -11.43
CA SER A 51 -12.17 -29.51 -10.18
C SER A 51 -11.58 -28.66 -9.05
N LYS A 52 -12.37 -28.45 -7.98
CA LYS A 52 -11.89 -27.80 -6.75
C LYS A 52 -10.76 -28.61 -6.11
N ASP A 53 -10.81 -29.94 -6.21
CA ASP A 53 -9.78 -30.83 -5.64
C ASP A 53 -8.43 -30.70 -6.39
N ILE A 54 -8.43 -30.61 -7.72
CA ILE A 54 -7.23 -30.35 -8.51
C ILE A 54 -6.61 -29.01 -8.10
N ALA A 55 -7.42 -27.95 -7.98
CA ALA A 55 -6.94 -26.67 -7.52
C ALA A 55 -6.43 -26.72 -6.06
N GLY A 56 -7.09 -27.49 -5.21
CA GLY A 56 -6.66 -27.77 -3.84
C GLY A 56 -5.29 -28.43 -3.77
N GLN A 57 -5.04 -29.46 -4.59
CA GLN A 57 -3.76 -30.14 -4.70
C GLN A 57 -2.62 -29.17 -5.06
N TYR A 58 -2.84 -28.30 -6.06
CA TYR A 58 -1.87 -27.25 -6.39
C TYR A 58 -1.53 -26.35 -5.20
N LEU A 59 -2.56 -25.88 -4.49
CA LEU A 59 -2.36 -25.00 -3.34
C LEU A 59 -1.68 -25.69 -2.15
N GLN A 60 -1.97 -27.00 -1.94
CA GLN A 60 -1.29 -27.82 -0.94
C GLN A 60 0.17 -28.07 -1.33
N GLN A 61 0.46 -28.35 -2.59
CA GLN A 61 1.84 -28.47 -3.07
C GLN A 61 2.61 -27.17 -2.85
N GLN A 62 2.01 -26.00 -3.14
CA GLN A 62 2.66 -24.71 -2.85
C GLN A 62 2.96 -24.54 -1.34
N ARG A 63 2.10 -25.03 -0.45
CA ARG A 63 2.35 -25.07 1.00
C ARG A 63 3.54 -25.97 1.32
N ASP A 64 3.57 -27.15 0.77
CA ASP A 64 4.61 -28.16 1.04
C ASP A 64 5.97 -27.74 0.46
N GLU A 65 5.99 -26.93 -0.59
CA GLU A 65 7.16 -26.21 -1.12
C GLU A 65 7.59 -25.00 -0.26
N GLY A 66 6.88 -24.70 0.82
CA GLY A 66 7.21 -23.60 1.74
C GLY A 66 6.85 -22.21 1.21
N LYS A 67 5.94 -22.09 0.24
CA LYS A 67 5.45 -20.78 -0.20
C LYS A 67 4.70 -20.07 0.93
N SER A 68 4.84 -18.75 0.98
CA SER A 68 4.18 -17.96 2.02
C SER A 68 2.64 -18.04 1.94
N ALA A 69 1.98 -17.96 3.10
CA ALA A 69 0.51 -17.88 3.20
C ALA A 69 -0.11 -16.75 2.34
N TYR A 70 0.68 -15.69 2.07
CA TYR A 70 0.32 -14.61 1.15
C TYR A 70 0.29 -15.09 -0.30
N THR A 71 1.33 -15.79 -0.75
CA THR A 71 1.46 -16.30 -2.12
C THR A 71 0.33 -17.29 -2.41
N ILE A 72 0.17 -18.29 -1.55
CA ILE A 72 -0.89 -19.31 -1.66
C ILE A 72 -2.29 -18.66 -1.70
N GLY A 73 -2.54 -17.69 -0.81
CA GLY A 73 -3.82 -16.98 -0.80
C GLY A 73 -4.06 -16.12 -2.05
N ALA A 74 -3.02 -15.61 -2.68
CA ALA A 74 -3.14 -14.86 -3.93
C ALA A 74 -3.34 -15.78 -5.14
N ASP A 75 -2.73 -16.98 -5.16
CA ASP A 75 -2.95 -18.00 -6.17
C ASP A 75 -4.38 -18.55 -6.08
N MET A 76 -4.85 -18.91 -4.88
CA MET A 76 -6.23 -19.31 -4.62
C MET A 76 -7.23 -18.25 -5.12
N LEU A 77 -6.97 -16.96 -4.83
CA LEU A 77 -7.86 -15.89 -5.28
C LEU A 77 -7.87 -15.74 -6.81
N ALA A 78 -6.74 -15.94 -7.48
CA ALA A 78 -6.65 -15.90 -8.93
C ALA A 78 -7.44 -17.05 -9.57
N ILE A 79 -7.28 -18.28 -9.07
CA ILE A 79 -8.01 -19.48 -9.53
C ILE A 79 -9.51 -19.32 -9.31
N ASN A 80 -9.94 -18.97 -8.09
CA ASN A 80 -11.34 -18.71 -7.76
C ASN A 80 -11.96 -17.69 -8.72
N ARG A 81 -11.25 -16.62 -9.00
CA ARG A 81 -11.74 -15.54 -9.87
C ARG A 81 -11.97 -16.03 -11.30
N VAL A 82 -11.05 -16.80 -11.86
CA VAL A 82 -11.20 -17.37 -13.20
C VAL A 82 -12.37 -18.34 -13.24
N GLN A 83 -12.43 -19.28 -12.32
CA GLN A 83 -13.43 -20.36 -12.34
C GLN A 83 -14.87 -19.86 -12.07
N ILE A 84 -15.02 -18.87 -11.19
CA ILE A 84 -16.34 -18.28 -10.91
C ILE A 84 -16.77 -17.35 -12.05
N SER A 85 -15.85 -16.52 -12.58
CA SER A 85 -16.22 -15.62 -13.68
C SER A 85 -16.52 -16.33 -14.99
N SER A 86 -15.97 -17.52 -15.20
CA SER A 86 -16.28 -18.38 -16.34
C SER A 86 -17.53 -19.26 -16.12
N GLY A 87 -18.14 -19.22 -14.93
CA GLY A 87 -19.33 -19.99 -14.59
C GLY A 87 -19.11 -21.49 -14.34
N HIS A 88 -17.83 -21.92 -14.19
CA HIS A 88 -17.52 -23.34 -13.93
C HIS A 88 -17.67 -23.70 -12.45
N TRP A 89 -17.45 -22.74 -11.55
CA TRP A 89 -17.69 -22.93 -10.11
C TRP A 89 -18.81 -22.02 -9.61
N ASP A 90 -19.66 -22.57 -8.78
CA ASP A 90 -20.77 -21.89 -8.10
C ASP A 90 -20.30 -21.06 -6.90
N HIS A 91 -19.22 -21.52 -6.23
CA HIS A 91 -18.63 -20.84 -5.07
C HIS A 91 -17.11 -21.03 -5.02
N ALA A 92 -16.45 -20.11 -4.34
CA ALA A 92 -15.01 -20.09 -4.15
C ALA A 92 -14.54 -21.23 -3.24
N ILE A 93 -13.34 -21.78 -3.50
CA ILE A 93 -12.62 -22.56 -2.51
C ILE A 93 -12.08 -21.64 -1.41
N LYS A 94 -12.06 -22.16 -0.18
CA LYS A 94 -11.59 -21.46 1.02
C LYS A 94 -10.33 -22.11 1.55
N LYS A 95 -9.55 -21.38 2.33
CA LYS A 95 -8.34 -21.91 2.97
C LYS A 95 -8.62 -23.08 3.90
N SER A 96 -9.76 -23.06 4.58
CA SER A 96 -10.23 -24.13 5.47
C SER A 96 -10.49 -25.45 4.75
N ASP A 97 -10.80 -25.41 3.46
CA ASP A 97 -11.20 -26.60 2.71
C ASP A 97 -9.98 -27.53 2.45
N TYR A 98 -8.77 -26.99 2.46
CA TYR A 98 -7.52 -27.68 2.13
C TYR A 98 -6.41 -27.47 3.17
N ASP A 99 -6.75 -27.09 4.39
CA ASP A 99 -5.79 -26.82 5.48
C ASP A 99 -4.63 -25.91 5.05
N LEU A 100 -4.96 -24.83 4.35
CA LEU A 100 -3.97 -23.87 3.87
C LEU A 100 -3.61 -22.84 4.96
N PRO A 101 -2.36 -22.39 5.02
CA PRO A 101 -1.89 -21.52 6.08
C PRO A 101 -2.66 -20.19 6.09
N LYS A 102 -3.10 -19.81 7.27
CA LYS A 102 -3.61 -18.45 7.51
C LYS A 102 -2.42 -17.50 7.57
N ARG A 103 -2.61 -16.26 7.14
CA ARG A 103 -1.61 -15.21 7.37
C ARG A 103 -1.48 -15.01 8.86
N ALA A 104 -0.33 -15.36 9.41
CA ALA A 104 0.04 -14.94 10.74
C ALA A 104 0.62 -13.53 10.66
N PHE A 105 0.48 -12.79 11.73
CA PHE A 105 1.02 -11.44 11.84
C PHE A 105 2.56 -11.45 11.70
N GLU A 106 3.19 -12.46 12.26
CA GLU A 106 4.63 -12.73 12.21
C GLU A 106 5.15 -12.92 10.78
N ASP A 107 4.35 -13.52 9.88
CA ASP A 107 4.70 -13.69 8.46
C ASP A 107 4.87 -12.34 7.75
N LEU A 108 4.14 -11.32 8.16
CA LEU A 108 4.24 -9.98 7.62
C LEU A 108 5.51 -9.26 8.08
N ARG A 109 5.98 -9.60 9.26
CA ARG A 109 7.19 -9.05 9.89
C ARG A 109 8.45 -9.62 9.23
N ASN A 110 8.48 -10.92 8.97
CA ASN A 110 9.60 -11.61 8.33
C ASN A 110 9.78 -11.26 6.84
N ASN A 111 8.72 -10.86 6.16
CA ASN A 111 8.75 -10.42 4.77
C ASN A 111 9.12 -8.94 4.58
N ASN A 112 9.18 -8.14 5.63
CA ASN A 112 9.84 -6.86 5.59
C ASN A 112 11.36 -7.11 5.67
N SER A 113 11.91 -7.60 4.59
CA SER A 113 13.35 -7.77 4.44
C SER A 113 14.10 -6.42 4.49
N ALA A 114 14.03 -5.76 5.63
CA ALA A 114 15.10 -4.90 6.12
C ALA A 114 16.38 -5.75 6.29
N THR A 115 16.23 -7.04 6.16
CA THR A 115 17.14 -8.10 6.43
C THR A 115 18.30 -8.09 5.44
N TYR A 116 19.46 -7.84 6.02
CA TYR A 116 20.77 -8.35 5.59
C TYR A 116 21.12 -8.07 4.13
N ARG A 117 21.33 -6.77 3.84
CA ARG A 117 22.10 -6.42 2.66
C ARG A 117 23.57 -6.68 2.94
N THR A 118 24.27 -7.24 1.95
CA THR A 118 25.72 -7.34 2.00
C THR A 118 26.34 -5.94 2.12
N SER A 119 27.58 -5.85 2.57
CA SER A 119 28.30 -4.57 2.68
C SER A 119 28.33 -3.81 1.35
N GLU A 120 28.43 -4.52 0.24
CA GLU A 120 28.41 -3.96 -1.12
C GLU A 120 27.05 -3.35 -1.46
N GLN A 121 25.95 -4.06 -1.14
CA GLN A 121 24.60 -3.55 -1.32
C GLN A 121 24.32 -2.31 -0.44
N GLN A 122 24.88 -2.26 0.77
CA GLN A 122 24.75 -1.09 1.65
C GLN A 122 25.49 0.13 1.09
N GLN A 123 26.67 -0.07 0.50
CA GLN A 123 27.42 1.00 -0.16
C GLN A 123 26.70 1.51 -1.42
N GLU A 124 26.13 0.62 -2.20
CA GLU A 124 25.35 0.99 -3.38
C GLU A 124 24.09 1.79 -2.98
N ASP A 125 23.40 1.36 -1.93
CA ASP A 125 22.28 2.10 -1.36
C ASP A 125 22.69 3.50 -0.88
N ALA A 126 23.85 3.65 -0.25
CA ALA A 126 24.34 4.95 0.20
C ALA A 126 24.56 5.92 -0.98
N LYS A 127 25.21 5.45 -2.06
CA LYS A 127 25.37 6.22 -3.30
C LYS A 127 24.03 6.60 -3.94
N MET A 128 23.08 5.67 -3.92
CA MET A 128 21.74 5.94 -4.47
C MET A 128 20.97 6.94 -3.61
N ARG A 129 21.09 6.89 -2.27
CA ARG A 129 20.51 7.90 -1.37
C ARG A 129 21.09 9.28 -1.63
N GLU A 130 22.39 9.39 -1.78
CA GLU A 130 23.04 10.66 -2.09
C GLU A 130 22.53 11.24 -3.42
N ARG A 131 22.46 10.42 -4.47
CA ARG A 131 21.98 10.82 -5.80
C ARG A 131 20.52 11.29 -5.80
N TYR A 132 19.67 10.71 -4.96
CA TYR A 132 18.23 10.99 -4.88
C TYR A 132 17.84 11.69 -3.57
N ASN A 133 18.80 12.34 -2.92
CA ASN A 133 18.60 12.94 -1.60
C ASN A 133 17.39 13.86 -1.54
N GLU A 134 17.22 14.73 -2.51
CA GLU A 134 16.09 15.67 -2.58
C GLU A 134 14.73 14.94 -2.63
N VAL A 135 14.60 13.93 -3.50
CA VAL A 135 13.37 13.13 -3.64
C VAL A 135 13.08 12.36 -2.36
N LEU A 136 14.12 11.79 -1.73
CA LEU A 136 14.00 11.06 -0.48
C LEU A 136 13.62 11.97 0.66
N PHE A 137 14.26 13.14 0.78
CA PHE A 137 13.96 14.15 1.78
C PHE A 137 12.50 14.60 1.71
N TYR A 138 12.04 14.94 0.49
CA TYR A 138 10.63 15.28 0.28
C TYR A 138 9.70 14.10 0.61
N GLY A 139 10.07 12.89 0.21
CA GLY A 139 9.33 11.68 0.50
C GLY A 139 9.26 11.35 2.00
N GLN A 140 10.31 11.64 2.76
CA GLN A 140 10.39 11.52 4.22
C GLN A 140 9.50 12.53 4.92
N ALA A 141 9.54 13.78 4.46
CA ALA A 141 8.73 14.87 5.02
C ALA A 141 7.23 14.55 5.06
N PHE A 142 6.73 13.76 4.12
CA PHE A 142 5.31 13.44 3.96
C PHE A 142 4.97 11.94 3.89
N GLY A 143 5.90 11.04 4.13
CA GLY A 143 5.64 9.60 4.10
C GLY A 143 5.10 9.07 2.76
N LEU A 144 5.61 9.57 1.64
CA LEU A 144 5.06 9.31 0.31
C LEU A 144 5.45 7.94 -0.25
N ARG A 145 4.58 7.39 -1.11
CA ARG A 145 4.90 6.22 -1.94
C ARG A 145 5.67 6.66 -3.17
N ARG A 146 6.41 5.72 -3.80
CA ARG A 146 7.07 5.96 -5.09
C ARG A 146 6.13 6.59 -6.13
N SER A 147 4.94 6.05 -6.28
CA SER A 147 3.95 6.53 -7.23
C SER A 147 3.29 7.86 -6.85
N GLU A 148 3.59 8.38 -5.67
CA GLU A 148 3.19 9.71 -5.19
C GLU A 148 4.34 10.71 -5.29
N LEU A 149 5.58 10.24 -5.51
CA LEU A 149 6.77 11.07 -5.70
C LEU A 149 7.07 11.32 -7.18
N VAL A 150 7.03 10.28 -7.99
CA VAL A 150 7.43 10.34 -9.39
C VAL A 150 6.37 9.72 -10.30
N PRO A 151 6.31 10.13 -11.58
CA PRO A 151 5.38 9.55 -12.56
C PRO A 151 5.49 8.04 -12.63
N SER A 152 4.35 7.39 -12.73
CA SER A 152 4.24 5.95 -12.93
C SER A 152 2.99 5.64 -13.77
N ASP A 153 2.92 4.39 -14.28
CA ASP A 153 1.72 3.90 -14.99
C ASP A 153 0.45 3.90 -14.11
N SER A 154 0.59 4.06 -12.80
CA SER A 154 -0.54 4.23 -11.91
C SER A 154 -1.02 5.68 -12.01
N ARG A 155 -2.28 5.90 -12.34
CA ARG A 155 -2.91 7.21 -12.47
C ARG A 155 -3.10 7.92 -11.13
N GLN A 156 -2.03 8.09 -10.36
CA GLN A 156 -2.03 8.81 -9.09
C GLN A 156 -1.45 10.21 -9.30
N THR A 157 -1.86 11.13 -8.46
CA THR A 157 -1.24 12.44 -8.39
C THR A 157 0.18 12.30 -7.83
N VAL A 158 1.13 13.01 -8.38
CA VAL A 158 2.54 13.00 -7.97
C VAL A 158 2.92 14.33 -7.35
N ALA A 159 4.00 14.36 -6.58
CA ALA A 159 4.52 15.56 -5.97
C ALA A 159 4.82 16.63 -7.04
N GLY A 160 4.26 17.81 -6.86
CA GLY A 160 4.34 18.90 -7.83
C GLY A 160 3.76 20.21 -7.31
N THR A 161 3.69 21.22 -8.17
CA THR A 161 3.33 22.59 -7.83
C THR A 161 1.91 22.76 -7.27
N HIS A 162 1.03 21.79 -7.43
CA HIS A 162 -0.33 21.75 -6.87
C HIS A 162 -0.50 20.69 -5.78
N SER A 163 0.58 20.37 -5.06
CA SER A 163 0.56 19.37 -3.98
C SER A 163 0.70 19.95 -2.58
N LEU A 164 1.24 21.18 -2.47
CA LEU A 164 1.60 21.80 -1.19
C LEU A 164 0.58 22.86 -0.77
N TYR A 165 0.12 22.71 0.47
CA TYR A 165 -0.88 23.58 1.06
C TYR A 165 -0.48 23.97 2.48
N GLU A 166 -0.94 25.16 2.90
CA GLU A 166 -0.81 25.62 4.26
C GLU A 166 -2.17 25.80 4.92
N ARG A 167 -2.27 25.36 6.17
CA ARG A 167 -3.42 25.60 7.04
C ARG A 167 -2.94 25.79 8.47
N GLU A 168 -3.38 26.86 9.13
CA GLU A 168 -3.07 27.14 10.54
C GLU A 168 -1.56 27.12 10.84
N GLY A 169 -0.75 27.65 9.91
CA GLY A 169 0.71 27.68 10.02
C GLY A 169 1.43 26.36 9.78
N LYS A 170 0.71 25.29 9.50
CA LYS A 170 1.27 23.96 9.19
C LYS A 170 1.28 23.68 7.70
N LEU A 171 2.31 22.99 7.25
CA LEU A 171 2.47 22.59 5.86
C LEU A 171 1.90 21.17 5.62
N TYR A 172 1.19 21.01 4.51
CA TYR A 172 0.58 19.77 4.11
C TYR A 172 0.91 19.42 2.66
N HIS A 173 1.06 18.12 2.41
CA HIS A 173 1.03 17.56 1.07
C HIS A 173 -0.30 16.84 0.83
N VAL A 174 -0.95 17.15 -0.29
CA VAL A 174 -2.22 16.51 -0.67
C VAL A 174 -1.99 15.63 -1.89
N THR A 175 -2.50 14.40 -1.85
CA THR A 175 -2.30 13.43 -2.94
C THR A 175 -3.42 12.40 -2.99
N THR A 176 -3.62 11.80 -4.16
CA THR A 176 -4.47 10.61 -4.29
C THR A 176 -3.63 9.35 -4.17
N GLY A 177 -3.84 8.59 -3.09
CA GLY A 177 -3.13 7.35 -2.83
C GLY A 177 -3.63 6.14 -3.62
N LYS A 178 -3.09 4.96 -3.28
CA LYS A 178 -3.51 3.69 -3.86
C LYS A 178 -5.02 3.49 -3.72
N GLY A 179 -5.69 3.25 -4.85
CA GLY A 179 -7.16 3.11 -4.91
C GLY A 179 -7.90 4.42 -5.10
N GLY A 180 -7.19 5.52 -5.41
CA GLY A 180 -7.79 6.83 -5.70
C GLY A 180 -8.29 7.59 -4.47
N ARG A 181 -7.86 7.20 -3.26
CA ARG A 181 -8.23 7.88 -2.02
C ARG A 181 -7.43 9.17 -1.89
N LEU A 182 -8.12 10.30 -1.81
CA LEU A 182 -7.53 11.58 -1.46
C LEU A 182 -7.12 11.57 0.02
N ARG A 183 -5.97 12.14 0.31
CA ARG A 183 -5.45 12.29 1.68
C ARG A 183 -4.61 13.54 1.81
N THR A 184 -4.69 14.14 2.96
CA THR A 184 -3.90 15.28 3.39
C THR A 184 -2.87 14.80 4.41
N ILE A 185 -1.61 15.13 4.20
CA ILE A 185 -0.48 14.65 4.99
C ILE A 185 0.25 15.84 5.59
N GLU A 186 0.29 15.91 6.91
CA GLU A 186 1.02 16.95 7.63
C GLU A 186 2.54 16.74 7.48
N CYS A 187 3.29 17.80 7.19
CA CYS A 187 4.74 17.75 7.12
C CYS A 187 5.37 17.35 8.47
N LEU A 188 6.47 16.61 8.45
CA LEU A 188 7.30 16.48 9.65
C LEU A 188 7.88 17.84 10.03
N LYS A 189 7.80 18.20 11.30
CA LYS A 189 8.35 19.47 11.82
C LYS A 189 9.84 19.63 11.53
N SER A 190 10.58 18.55 11.66
CA SER A 190 12.01 18.51 11.39
C SER A 190 12.39 18.80 9.93
N HIS A 191 11.44 18.69 9.01
CA HIS A 191 11.64 18.91 7.56
C HIS A 191 10.99 20.21 7.07
N GLU A 192 10.09 20.80 7.85
CA GLU A 192 9.22 21.88 7.38
C GLU A 192 10.00 23.11 6.92
N SER A 193 11.05 23.52 7.64
CA SER A 193 11.87 24.68 7.28
C SER A 193 12.52 24.53 5.91
N GLU A 194 13.16 23.37 5.67
CA GLU A 194 13.84 23.10 4.39
C GLU A 194 12.85 22.91 3.24
N ILE A 195 11.68 22.29 3.51
CA ILE A 195 10.61 22.18 2.49
C ILE A 195 10.07 23.57 2.13
N ARG A 196 9.90 24.47 3.10
CA ARG A 196 9.47 25.85 2.84
C ARG A 196 10.54 26.64 2.07
N GLU A 197 11.81 26.44 2.37
CA GLU A 197 12.90 27.07 1.63
C GLU A 197 12.94 26.61 0.17
N ALA A 198 12.87 25.30 -0.08
CA ALA A 198 12.98 24.72 -1.42
C ALA A 198 11.72 24.89 -2.28
N TYR A 199 10.53 24.79 -1.66
CA TYR A 199 9.24 24.69 -2.36
C TYR A 199 8.21 25.73 -1.93
N GLY A 200 8.56 26.69 -1.07
CA GLY A 200 7.63 27.66 -0.49
C GLY A 200 6.86 28.48 -1.52
N GLN A 201 7.45 28.76 -2.68
CA GLN A 201 6.80 29.44 -3.79
C GLN A 201 5.59 28.69 -4.37
N TYR A 202 5.47 27.39 -4.09
CA TYR A 202 4.36 26.54 -4.54
C TYR A 202 3.35 26.26 -3.43
N VAL A 203 3.58 26.76 -2.22
CA VAL A 203 2.65 26.57 -1.10
C VAL A 203 1.42 27.44 -1.30
N GLN A 204 0.26 26.83 -1.30
CA GLN A 204 -1.04 27.49 -1.48
C GLN A 204 -1.85 27.45 -0.19
N PRO A 205 -2.72 28.42 0.08
CA PRO A 205 -3.72 28.28 1.14
C PRO A 205 -4.58 27.05 0.91
N MET A 206 -4.82 26.26 1.97
CA MET A 206 -5.63 25.05 1.84
C MET A 206 -7.10 25.41 1.61
N PRO A 207 -7.71 25.01 0.50
CA PRO A 207 -9.13 25.29 0.25
C PRO A 207 -10.04 24.45 1.15
N ASP A 208 -11.24 24.96 1.45
CA ASP A 208 -12.19 24.34 2.40
C ASP A 208 -12.52 22.89 2.07
N TYR A 209 -12.60 22.52 0.78
CA TYR A 209 -12.92 21.16 0.39
C TYR A 209 -11.81 20.16 0.76
N LEU A 210 -10.57 20.61 1.00
CA LEU A 210 -9.44 19.81 1.49
C LEU A 210 -9.30 19.80 3.02
N CYS A 211 -10.08 20.63 3.74
CA CYS A 211 -10.08 20.71 5.19
C CYS A 211 -10.98 19.67 5.89
N LYS A 212 -11.31 18.58 5.22
CA LYS A 212 -12.23 17.54 5.68
C LYS A 212 -11.48 16.27 6.10
N ASP A 213 -12.04 15.54 7.07
CA ASP A 213 -11.54 14.22 7.46
C ASP A 213 -11.90 13.15 6.42
N HIS A 214 -13.00 13.34 5.68
CA HIS A 214 -13.48 12.41 4.66
C HIS A 214 -13.79 13.13 3.36
N PHE A 215 -13.28 12.61 2.27
CA PHE A 215 -13.44 13.15 0.93
C PHE A 215 -14.46 12.35 0.12
N ASN A 216 -15.41 13.05 -0.48
CA ASN A 216 -16.35 12.46 -1.42
C ASN A 216 -15.78 12.40 -2.84
N LYS A 217 -16.56 11.86 -3.78
CA LYS A 217 -16.11 11.71 -5.18
C LYS A 217 -15.89 13.07 -5.87
N ALA A 218 -16.68 14.08 -5.55
CA ALA A 218 -16.55 15.41 -6.16
C ALA A 218 -15.24 16.09 -5.69
N ASP A 219 -14.92 16.01 -4.39
CA ASP A 219 -13.66 16.54 -3.84
C ASP A 219 -12.44 15.90 -4.55
N ILE A 220 -12.49 14.57 -4.77
CA ILE A 220 -11.42 13.82 -5.44
C ILE A 220 -11.26 14.24 -6.91
N GLU A 221 -12.35 14.39 -7.64
CA GLU A 221 -12.29 14.79 -9.07
C GLU A 221 -11.84 16.26 -9.19
N GLN A 222 -12.33 17.15 -8.33
CA GLN A 222 -11.88 18.54 -8.29
C GLN A 222 -10.36 18.60 -8.06
N PHE A 223 -9.84 17.94 -7.04
CA PHE A 223 -8.40 17.92 -6.77
C PHE A 223 -7.60 17.39 -7.96
N LYS A 224 -8.07 16.32 -8.61
CA LYS A 224 -7.37 15.78 -9.79
C LYS A 224 -7.33 16.75 -10.97
N GLU A 225 -8.40 17.50 -11.21
CA GLU A 225 -8.41 18.49 -12.29
C GLU A 225 -7.44 19.65 -12.01
N GLU A 226 -7.43 20.15 -10.78
CA GLU A 226 -6.48 21.17 -10.35
C GLU A 226 -5.03 20.68 -10.45
N HIS A 227 -4.78 19.44 -10.02
CA HIS A 227 -3.45 18.83 -10.01
C HIS A 227 -2.90 18.55 -11.42
N LYS A 228 -3.73 18.31 -12.40
CA LYS A 228 -3.31 18.11 -13.81
C LYS A 228 -2.59 19.32 -14.42
N GLN A 229 -2.84 20.52 -13.89
CA GLN A 229 -2.25 21.76 -14.37
C GLN A 229 -0.87 22.03 -13.77
N GLY A 230 -0.45 21.22 -12.79
CA GLY A 230 0.80 21.39 -12.07
C GLY A 230 1.99 20.70 -12.74
N GLU A 231 3.16 21.32 -12.57
CA GLU A 231 4.43 20.70 -12.91
C GLU A 231 4.87 19.75 -11.80
N GLN A 232 5.55 18.68 -12.18
CA GLN A 232 6.04 17.66 -11.26
C GLN A 232 7.41 18.08 -10.70
N PHE A 233 7.64 17.88 -9.40
CA PHE A 233 8.93 18.19 -8.80
C PHE A 233 10.02 17.18 -9.22
N PHE A 234 9.65 15.91 -9.43
CA PHE A 234 10.62 14.84 -9.67
C PHE A 234 10.25 14.01 -10.90
N ALA A 235 11.21 13.88 -11.82
CA ALA A 235 10.98 13.16 -13.09
C ALA A 235 11.06 11.63 -12.93
N SER A 236 12.00 11.13 -12.12
CA SER A 236 12.25 9.70 -11.99
C SER A 236 12.89 9.34 -10.64
N LEU A 237 12.80 8.07 -10.27
CA LEU A 237 13.41 7.52 -9.07
C LEU A 237 13.84 6.08 -9.34
N ASP A 238 15.06 5.73 -8.98
CA ASP A 238 15.58 4.38 -9.22
C ASP A 238 14.76 3.30 -8.49
N ARG A 239 14.49 2.21 -9.19
CA ARG A 239 13.64 1.13 -8.68
C ARG A 239 14.26 0.35 -7.51
N SER A 240 15.59 0.36 -7.38
CA SER A 240 16.30 -0.30 -6.29
C SER A 240 16.06 0.38 -4.93
N LEU A 241 15.78 1.68 -4.91
CA LEU A 241 15.49 2.41 -3.68
C LEU A 241 14.24 1.87 -2.97
N ARG A 242 14.36 1.63 -1.70
CA ARG A 242 13.32 1.04 -0.85
C ARG A 242 12.43 2.11 -0.23
N ILE A 243 11.69 2.84 -1.06
CA ILE A 243 10.85 3.99 -0.65
C ILE A 243 9.90 3.68 0.51
N HIS A 244 9.46 2.45 0.64
CA HIS A 244 8.63 2.06 1.78
C HIS A 244 9.36 2.23 3.12
N VAL A 245 10.63 1.84 3.17
CA VAL A 245 11.48 1.99 4.36
C VAL A 245 11.98 3.42 4.47
N GLU A 246 12.57 3.94 3.40
CA GLU A 246 13.23 5.24 3.37
C GLU A 246 12.30 6.42 3.66
N CYS A 247 11.04 6.36 3.20
CA CYS A 247 10.11 7.46 3.34
C CYS A 247 8.98 7.16 4.33
N ARG A 248 8.27 6.04 4.17
CA ARG A 248 7.04 5.81 4.92
C ARG A 248 7.29 5.32 6.34
N GLN A 249 8.23 4.41 6.53
CA GLN A 249 8.62 3.97 7.87
C GLN A 249 9.30 5.11 8.62
N TYR A 250 10.20 5.84 7.95
CA TYR A 250 10.83 7.04 8.49
C TYR A 250 9.77 8.04 8.99
N TYR A 251 8.84 8.42 8.11
CA TYR A 251 7.75 9.33 8.46
C TYR A 251 6.92 8.85 9.65
N ALA A 252 6.51 7.57 9.64
CA ALA A 252 5.66 7.02 10.69
C ALA A 252 6.32 7.11 12.06
N MET A 253 7.61 6.76 12.15
CA MET A 253 8.38 6.82 13.39
C MET A 253 8.53 8.25 13.90
N HIS A 254 8.99 9.16 13.04
CA HIS A 254 9.20 10.55 13.44
C HIS A 254 7.87 11.27 13.73
N LYS A 255 6.81 10.95 12.99
CA LYS A 255 5.49 11.54 13.26
C LYS A 255 4.90 11.04 14.57
N LEU A 256 5.13 9.78 14.91
CA LEU A 256 4.75 9.25 16.22
C LEU A 256 5.50 9.98 17.34
N ASP A 257 6.81 10.14 17.20
CA ASP A 257 7.61 10.88 18.18
C ASP A 257 7.11 12.33 18.36
N GLU A 258 6.78 13.03 17.25
CA GLU A 258 6.22 14.39 17.28
C GLU A 258 4.90 14.45 18.05
N ILE A 259 3.92 13.59 17.72
CA ILE A 259 2.61 13.63 18.36
C ILE A 259 2.66 13.21 19.82
N GLN A 260 3.62 12.35 20.19
CA GLN A 260 3.84 11.95 21.59
C GLN A 260 4.51 13.08 22.41
N GLN A 261 5.45 13.80 21.83
CA GLN A 261 6.07 14.95 22.48
C GLN A 261 5.11 16.15 22.64
N GLU A 262 4.17 16.30 21.72
CA GLU A 262 3.11 17.32 21.79
C GLU A 262 1.96 16.95 22.72
N GLU A 263 1.95 15.72 23.25
CA GLU A 263 0.80 15.17 24.01
C GLU A 263 -0.53 15.39 23.27
N ARG A 264 -0.50 15.24 21.92
CA ARG A 264 -1.62 15.58 21.03
C ARG A 264 -2.89 14.76 21.32
N PHE A 265 -2.74 13.58 21.89
CA PHE A 265 -3.83 12.67 22.22
C PHE A 265 -3.80 12.29 23.70
N GLU A 266 -4.81 12.74 24.45
CA GLU A 266 -5.02 12.46 25.88
C GLU A 266 -5.58 11.04 26.12
N GLN A 267 -4.95 10.01 25.56
CA GLN A 267 -5.42 8.63 25.69
C GLN A 267 -4.31 7.75 26.25
N GLU A 268 -4.69 6.77 27.09
CA GLU A 268 -3.76 5.77 27.58
C GLU A 268 -3.15 4.97 26.42
N ARG A 269 -1.86 4.69 26.52
CA ARG A 269 -1.11 3.91 25.54
C ARG A 269 -1.19 2.43 25.89
N GLU A 270 -2.30 1.81 25.54
CA GLU A 270 -2.62 0.42 25.90
C GLU A 270 -1.97 -0.63 24.97
N HIS A 271 -1.44 -0.20 23.84
CA HIS A 271 -0.90 -1.10 22.83
C HIS A 271 0.61 -0.99 22.72
N GLU A 272 1.29 -2.14 22.65
CA GLU A 272 2.72 -2.20 22.41
C GLU A 272 3.00 -2.76 21.01
N VAL A 273 3.78 -2.00 20.23
CA VAL A 273 4.18 -2.37 18.87
C VAL A 273 5.70 -2.28 18.78
N ASN A 274 6.36 -3.44 18.68
CA ASN A 274 7.82 -3.53 18.57
C ASN A 274 8.59 -2.78 19.69
N GLY A 275 8.08 -2.82 20.93
CA GLY A 275 8.67 -2.15 22.07
C GLY A 275 8.32 -0.66 22.19
N ILE A 276 7.36 -0.18 21.39
CA ILE A 276 6.87 1.22 21.43
C ILE A 276 5.41 1.19 21.88
N SER A 277 5.10 1.89 22.97
CA SER A 277 3.75 2.03 23.48
C SER A 277 3.01 3.14 22.72
N LEU A 278 1.78 2.87 22.28
CA LEU A 278 0.93 3.84 21.58
C LEU A 278 -0.56 3.62 21.88
N SER A 279 -1.32 4.70 21.79
CA SER A 279 -2.77 4.67 21.90
C SER A 279 -3.43 4.36 20.56
N GLN A 280 -4.72 3.99 20.60
CA GLN A 280 -5.52 3.80 19.38
C GLN A 280 -5.60 5.08 18.52
N ALA A 281 -5.69 6.26 19.15
CA ALA A 281 -5.74 7.53 18.43
C ALA A 281 -4.43 7.84 17.70
N GLU A 282 -3.28 7.61 18.35
CA GLU A 282 -1.96 7.75 17.73
C GLU A 282 -1.82 6.80 16.52
N ALA A 283 -2.21 5.53 16.67
CA ALA A 283 -2.18 4.55 15.60
C ALA A 283 -3.09 4.94 14.41
N ASN A 284 -4.31 5.37 14.69
CA ASN A 284 -5.25 5.82 13.67
C ASN A 284 -4.73 7.08 12.96
N HIS A 285 -4.17 8.04 13.70
CA HIS A 285 -3.58 9.25 13.10
C HIS A 285 -2.47 8.89 12.11
N ILE A 286 -1.49 8.09 12.53
CA ILE A 286 -0.41 7.61 11.63
C ILE A 286 -1.00 6.82 10.45
N GLY A 287 -1.98 5.96 10.69
CA GLY A 287 -2.68 5.21 9.67
C GLY A 287 -3.29 6.12 8.60
N HIS A 288 -4.01 7.15 8.99
CA HIS A 288 -4.63 8.12 8.09
C HIS A 288 -3.59 8.90 7.27
N GLN A 289 -2.54 9.42 7.91
CA GLN A 289 -1.43 10.09 7.23
C GLN A 289 -0.80 9.19 6.15
N LEU A 290 -0.71 7.90 6.40
CA LEU A 290 -0.19 6.92 5.45
C LEU A 290 -1.26 6.37 4.48
N GLY A 291 -2.51 6.84 4.54
CA GLY A 291 -3.62 6.45 3.65
C GLY A 291 -4.19 5.07 3.94
N HIS A 292 -4.25 4.72 5.22
CA HIS A 292 -4.96 3.55 5.75
C HIS A 292 -6.18 4.02 6.55
N GLY A 293 -7.13 3.14 6.81
CA GLY A 293 -8.29 3.46 7.68
C GLY A 293 -7.96 3.20 9.14
N ASP A 294 -8.97 3.41 9.99
CA ASP A 294 -8.90 3.10 11.42
C ASP A 294 -8.67 1.62 11.69
N ASP A 295 -8.22 1.31 12.88
CA ASP A 295 -8.02 -0.05 13.41
C ASP A 295 -7.10 -0.95 12.56
N ARG A 296 -6.18 -0.35 11.80
CA ARG A 296 -5.27 -1.07 10.92
C ARG A 296 -3.95 -1.40 11.59
N TRP A 297 -4.02 -2.05 12.74
CA TRP A 297 -2.86 -2.52 13.49
C TRP A 297 -1.91 -3.40 12.65
N ASP A 298 -2.47 -4.21 11.73
CA ASP A 298 -1.71 -5.01 10.76
C ASP A 298 -0.80 -4.16 9.87
N VAL A 299 -1.17 -2.91 9.66
CA VAL A 299 -0.41 -1.95 8.87
C VAL A 299 0.56 -1.15 9.73
N ILE A 300 0.09 -0.66 10.89
CA ILE A 300 0.90 0.13 11.83
C ILE A 300 2.14 -0.63 12.25
N ASN A 301 2.01 -1.90 12.58
CA ASN A 301 3.13 -2.77 12.91
C ASN A 301 4.23 -2.90 11.83
N ARG A 302 3.94 -2.53 10.58
CA ARG A 302 4.94 -2.51 9.49
C ARG A 302 5.74 -1.22 9.44
N TYR A 303 5.19 -0.16 9.99
CA TYR A 303 5.80 1.17 9.92
C TYR A 303 6.44 1.57 11.24
N ILE A 304 5.93 1.07 12.37
CA ILE A 304 6.42 1.37 13.70
C ILE A 304 7.29 0.22 14.21
N GLY A 305 8.51 0.55 14.60
CA GLY A 305 9.52 -0.38 15.11
C GLY A 305 10.77 -0.47 14.23
N ARG A 306 11.85 -0.85 14.86
CA ARG A 306 13.21 -0.94 14.30
C ARG A 306 13.42 -2.24 13.53
#